data_a329362a9b232fc5fa125c04e3552ea4
#
_entry.id   a329362a9b232fc5fa125c04e3552ea4
#
_cell.length_a   1.000
_cell.length_b   1.000
_cell.length_c   1.000
_cell.angle_alpha   90.00
_cell.angle_beta   90.00
_cell.angle_gamma   90.00
#
_symmetry.space_group_name_H-M   'P 1'
#
loop_
_entity.id
_entity.type
_entity.pdbx_description
1 polymer ?
#
loop_
_entity_poly.entity_id
_entity_poly.type
_entity_poly.pdbx_seq_one_letter_code
_entity_poly.pdbx_strand_id
1 'polypeptide(L)'
;MKKIFFIGLTAAAMMASCSNDETVEMAQQKAISFSNAFVNNGTRSVDDPSFTTLTLKDFAVYGFTQKGQIFDGVKVSKGGTASTGWSYDNVQYWVPGNTYTFGAIAPHSVAANVSGVALPENATKVEMKVAFTNTDADQVDLLHAAPAQIAGTGVTATYTTPVSMTFNHQLSKVKFSFANAVGVDYNVKVKNVKITDAFKEGTLTVAAAGNTWGNQTDKTLELNFGNVVANASSTEASAIANAATLESYNEKLMIPMGSSAKYTVTFTAELYKGDVLLGIYNHRVEIKNVEFKLGYCYDFKASLTHKNITGSDELNPIEFAVTKVEDWNKADVDKGLNVPTTQSGI
;
A
#
# COMPACT_ATOMS: atom_id res chain seq x y z
N MET A 1 -69.38 -3.80 51.29
CA MET A 1 -70.31 -2.65 51.16
C MET A 1 -69.60 -1.62 50.32
N LYS A 2 -70.02 -1.54 49.03
CA LYS A 2 -70.60 -0.35 48.36
C LYS A 2 -69.72 0.91 48.49
N LYS A 3 -69.31 1.61 47.45
CA LYS A 3 -70.06 2.11 46.26
C LYS A 3 -69.12 2.54 45.12
N ILE A 4 -69.60 2.24 43.98
CA ILE A 4 -69.23 2.79 42.67
C ILE A 4 -69.64 4.27 42.62
N PHE A 5 -68.80 5.11 42.00
CA PHE A 5 -69.25 6.33 41.35
C PHE A 5 -68.58 6.58 40.02
N PHE A 6 -69.30 6.44 38.98
CA PHE A 6 -69.09 6.99 37.65
C PHE A 6 -69.52 8.46 37.62
N ILE A 7 -68.80 9.30 36.95
CA ILE A 7 -69.25 10.57 36.34
C ILE A 7 -67.99 11.11 35.67
N GLY A 8 -67.88 11.53 34.46
CA GLY A 8 -68.81 11.88 33.43
C GLY A 8 -68.00 12.63 32.40
N LEU A 9 -68.20 12.23 31.19
CA LEU A 9 -67.60 12.81 29.96
C LEU A 9 -68.13 14.24 29.80
N THR A 10 -67.22 15.22 29.68
CA THR A 10 -67.55 16.51 29.03
C THR A 10 -66.49 16.85 28.04
N ALA A 11 -66.86 16.73 26.78
CA ALA A 11 -66.19 17.35 25.64
C ALA A 11 -66.24 18.88 25.77
N ALA A 12 -65.10 19.52 25.69
CA ALA A 12 -65.03 20.93 25.36
C ALA A 12 -64.02 21.08 24.21
N ALA A 13 -64.58 21.18 23.03
CA ALA A 13 -63.91 21.76 21.88
C ALA A 13 -63.71 23.25 22.19
N MET A 14 -62.50 23.71 22.24
CA MET A 14 -62.18 25.12 22.16
C MET A 14 -60.81 25.31 21.46
N MET A 15 -60.95 25.96 20.35
CA MET A 15 -60.08 26.97 19.81
C MET A 15 -58.81 26.53 19.10
N ALA A 16 -58.94 26.51 17.80
CA ALA A 16 -57.86 26.81 16.89
C ALA A 16 -57.19 28.12 17.32
N SER A 17 -56.08 27.99 18.01
CA SER A 17 -55.05 29.01 18.07
C SER A 17 -54.06 28.64 16.97
N CYS A 18 -54.01 29.41 15.92
CA CYS A 18 -52.87 29.47 15.01
C CYS A 18 -51.65 29.90 15.84
N SER A 19 -50.97 28.99 16.44
CA SER A 19 -49.55 29.14 16.68
C SER A 19 -48.86 28.61 15.43
N ASN A 20 -48.09 29.46 14.81
CA ASN A 20 -47.05 29.02 13.90
C ASN A 20 -46.28 27.92 14.61
N ASP A 21 -46.65 26.67 14.34
CA ASP A 21 -45.80 25.56 14.56
C ASP A 21 -44.62 25.77 13.58
N GLU A 22 -43.65 26.55 14.03
CA GLU A 22 -42.32 26.36 13.51
C GLU A 22 -42.01 24.90 13.82
N THR A 23 -42.33 24.03 12.87
CA THR A 23 -41.69 22.74 12.80
C THR A 23 -40.20 23.04 12.75
N VAL A 24 -39.58 23.04 13.93
CA VAL A 24 -38.14 22.90 14.01
C VAL A 24 -37.92 21.54 13.35
N GLU A 25 -37.69 21.56 12.03
CA GLU A 25 -37.07 20.44 11.34
C GLU A 25 -35.84 20.18 12.16
N MET A 26 -35.88 19.19 13.03
CA MET A 26 -34.67 18.65 13.63
C MET A 26 -33.86 18.19 12.44
N ALA A 27 -32.91 19.02 12.06
CA ALA A 27 -31.99 18.71 10.95
C ALA A 27 -31.48 17.29 11.24
N GLN A 28 -31.89 16.33 10.42
CA GLN A 28 -31.47 14.95 10.60
C GLN A 28 -29.95 14.96 10.63
N GLN A 29 -29.38 14.64 11.79
CA GLN A 29 -27.94 14.55 11.94
C GLN A 29 -27.45 13.54 10.91
N LYS A 30 -26.68 14.01 9.94
CA LYS A 30 -26.17 13.15 8.90
C LYS A 30 -24.97 12.36 9.42
N ALA A 31 -25.03 11.04 9.24
CA ALA A 31 -23.93 10.16 9.61
C ALA A 31 -22.66 10.49 8.79
N ILE A 32 -21.51 10.46 9.47
CA ILE A 32 -20.21 10.49 8.80
C ILE A 32 -20.11 9.18 8.02
N SER A 33 -19.82 9.25 6.74
CA SER A 33 -19.64 8.08 5.88
C SER A 33 -18.36 8.21 5.07
N PHE A 34 -17.86 7.08 4.60
CA PHE A 34 -16.63 7.00 3.82
C PHE A 34 -16.94 6.51 2.41
N SER A 35 -16.23 7.04 1.41
CA SER A 35 -16.39 6.64 0.01
C SER A 35 -15.04 6.64 -0.70
N ASN A 36 -15.05 6.15 -1.95
CA ASN A 36 -13.89 6.16 -2.81
C ASN A 36 -12.63 5.64 -2.12
N ALA A 37 -12.82 4.69 -1.17
CA ALA A 37 -11.69 4.01 -0.58
C ALA A 37 -11.08 3.12 -1.66
N PHE A 38 -10.10 3.64 -2.34
CA PHE A 38 -9.34 2.97 -3.38
C PHE A 38 -7.85 3.21 -3.15
N VAL A 39 -7.08 2.26 -3.60
CA VAL A 39 -5.63 2.40 -3.62
C VAL A 39 -5.26 3.16 -4.88
N ASN A 40 -4.46 4.21 -4.72
CA ASN A 40 -3.94 4.97 -5.83
C ASN A 40 -2.92 4.09 -6.56
N ASN A 41 -3.29 3.54 -7.70
CA ASN A 41 -2.45 2.68 -8.51
C ASN A 41 -1.81 3.50 -9.62
N GLY A 42 -0.52 3.78 -9.49
CA GLY A 42 0.32 3.99 -10.66
C GLY A 42 0.56 2.64 -11.34
N THR A 43 0.39 2.61 -12.65
CA THR A 43 0.61 1.47 -13.53
C THR A 43 0.36 0.08 -12.97
N ARG A 44 -0.71 -0.52 -13.44
CA ARG A 44 -0.91 -1.95 -13.33
C ARG A 44 0.25 -2.66 -14.03
N SER A 45 1.05 -3.41 -13.29
CA SER A 45 1.65 -4.58 -13.91
C SER A 45 0.49 -5.49 -14.31
N VAL A 46 0.29 -5.70 -15.59
CA VAL A 46 -0.88 -6.39 -16.15
C VAL A 46 -0.95 -7.86 -15.71
N ASP A 47 0.10 -8.38 -15.09
CA ASP A 47 0.36 -9.80 -15.00
C ASP A 47 0.47 -10.36 -13.58
N ASP A 48 0.29 -9.55 -12.52
CA ASP A 48 0.29 -10.10 -11.16
C ASP A 48 -1.09 -10.05 -10.50
N PRO A 49 -1.85 -11.16 -10.47
CA PRO A 49 -3.14 -11.23 -9.78
C PRO A 49 -3.02 -11.09 -8.26
N SER A 50 -1.84 -11.24 -7.66
CA SER A 50 -1.65 -11.16 -6.22
C SER A 50 -1.59 -9.73 -5.69
N PHE A 51 -1.24 -8.74 -6.55
CA PHE A 51 -1.22 -7.31 -6.23
C PHE A 51 -2.14 -6.46 -7.12
N THR A 52 -2.92 -7.09 -8.01
CA THR A 52 -3.96 -6.39 -8.76
C THR A 52 -4.99 -5.87 -7.80
N THR A 53 -5.18 -4.55 -7.79
CA THR A 53 -6.29 -3.90 -7.09
C THR A 53 -6.87 -4.80 -6.02
N LEU A 54 -6.11 -5.11 -5.02
CA LEU A 54 -6.64 -5.68 -3.80
C LEU A 54 -7.83 -4.80 -3.52
N THR A 55 -8.99 -5.32 -3.76
CA THR A 55 -10.20 -4.68 -3.35
C THR A 55 -9.98 -4.44 -1.88
N LEU A 56 -9.62 -3.20 -1.55
CA LEU A 56 -9.45 -2.81 -0.18
C LEU A 56 -10.66 -3.33 0.58
N LYS A 57 -10.45 -4.23 1.53
CA LYS A 57 -11.55 -4.91 2.25
C LYS A 57 -11.95 -4.15 3.48
N ASP A 58 -10.96 -3.58 4.16
CA ASP A 58 -11.14 -2.82 5.38
C ASP A 58 -9.96 -1.88 5.63
N PHE A 59 -10.17 -0.92 6.51
CA PHE A 59 -9.15 -0.01 7.02
C PHE A 59 -9.50 0.46 8.43
N ALA A 60 -8.52 0.99 9.14
CA ALA A 60 -8.70 1.68 10.41
C ALA A 60 -8.74 3.18 10.16
N VAL A 61 -9.76 3.86 10.68
CA VAL A 61 -9.89 5.31 10.60
C VAL A 61 -9.60 5.96 11.94
N TYR A 62 -8.86 7.07 11.88
CA TYR A 62 -8.59 7.99 12.98
C TYR A 62 -9.16 9.34 12.60
N GLY A 63 -9.87 9.98 13.52
CA GLY A 63 -10.53 11.24 13.19
C GLY A 63 -10.61 12.19 14.37
N PHE A 64 -10.43 13.46 14.08
CA PHE A 64 -10.41 14.52 15.07
C PHE A 64 -11.32 15.66 14.67
N THR A 65 -11.84 16.33 15.69
CA THR A 65 -12.41 17.67 15.60
C THR A 65 -11.59 18.61 16.49
N GLN A 66 -11.86 19.91 16.46
CA GLN A 66 -11.28 20.86 17.39
C GLN A 66 -11.65 20.55 18.87
N LYS A 67 -12.62 19.65 19.12
CA LYS A 67 -13.04 19.23 20.45
C LYS A 67 -12.38 17.94 20.92
N GLY A 68 -11.61 17.27 20.06
CA GLY A 68 -10.90 16.04 20.35
C GLY A 68 -11.10 14.93 19.34
N GLN A 69 -10.59 13.78 19.67
CA GLN A 69 -10.65 12.59 18.84
C GLN A 69 -12.07 11.98 18.85
N ILE A 70 -12.55 11.61 17.67
CA ILE A 70 -13.88 11.01 17.47
C ILE A 70 -13.80 9.62 16.82
N PHE A 71 -12.69 9.29 16.16
CA PHE A 71 -12.38 7.95 15.68
C PHE A 71 -10.97 7.56 16.16
N ASP A 72 -10.86 6.37 16.73
CA ASP A 72 -9.60 5.82 17.24
C ASP A 72 -9.43 4.38 16.72
N GLY A 73 -8.85 4.24 15.54
CA GLY A 73 -8.62 2.95 14.90
C GLY A 73 -9.92 2.19 14.56
N VAL A 74 -11.03 2.92 14.35
CA VAL A 74 -12.32 2.30 14.07
C VAL A 74 -12.27 1.56 12.75
N LYS A 75 -12.69 0.28 12.77
CA LYS A 75 -12.74 -0.55 11.56
C LYS A 75 -13.85 -0.09 10.62
N VAL A 76 -13.46 0.21 9.38
CA VAL A 76 -14.38 0.47 8.27
C VAL A 76 -14.25 -0.67 7.29
N SER A 77 -15.35 -1.35 6.98
CA SER A 77 -15.37 -2.55 6.13
C SER A 77 -16.20 -2.34 4.88
N LYS A 78 -15.77 -2.97 3.78
CA LYS A 78 -16.51 -3.02 2.53
C LYS A 78 -17.62 -4.07 2.62
N GLY A 79 -18.77 -3.77 2.03
CA GLY A 79 -19.90 -4.73 1.92
C GLY A 79 -21.06 -4.47 2.88
N GLY A 80 -21.08 -3.30 3.55
CA GLY A 80 -22.23 -2.85 4.33
C GLY A 80 -23.41 -2.38 3.45
N THR A 81 -24.58 -2.19 4.07
CA THR A 81 -25.79 -1.64 3.43
C THR A 81 -25.72 -0.12 3.19
N ALA A 82 -24.61 0.51 3.58
CA ALA A 82 -24.40 1.93 3.35
C ALA A 82 -24.38 2.26 1.85
N SER A 83 -24.92 3.39 1.46
CA SER A 83 -24.97 3.86 0.07
C SER A 83 -23.59 3.96 -0.59
N THR A 84 -22.53 4.04 0.21
CA THR A 84 -21.14 4.11 -0.22
C THR A 84 -20.45 2.74 -0.32
N GLY A 85 -21.12 1.66 0.12
CA GLY A 85 -20.55 0.32 0.21
C GLY A 85 -19.56 0.13 1.36
N TRP A 86 -19.35 1.14 2.22
CA TRP A 86 -18.50 1.10 3.42
C TRP A 86 -19.32 1.32 4.68
N SER A 87 -19.05 0.54 5.72
CA SER A 87 -19.75 0.62 7.00
C SER A 87 -18.80 0.46 8.19
N TYR A 88 -19.21 0.96 9.35
CA TYR A 88 -18.49 0.83 10.61
C TYR A 88 -19.50 0.87 11.77
N ASP A 89 -19.09 0.35 12.91
CA ASP A 89 -19.90 0.33 14.13
C ASP A 89 -19.81 1.67 14.89
N ASN A 90 -20.80 1.95 15.76
CA ASN A 90 -20.87 3.16 16.58
C ASN A 90 -20.86 4.45 15.73
N VAL A 91 -21.81 4.54 14.84
CA VAL A 91 -21.93 5.62 13.84
C VAL A 91 -21.77 7.00 14.47
N GLN A 92 -20.85 7.77 13.95
CA GLN A 92 -20.63 9.18 14.28
C GLN A 92 -21.39 10.09 13.33
N TYR A 93 -21.76 11.25 13.81
CA TYR A 93 -22.57 12.21 13.07
C TYR A 93 -21.82 13.53 12.87
N TRP A 94 -22.11 14.17 11.77
CA TRP A 94 -21.61 15.51 11.51
C TRP A 94 -22.25 16.49 12.49
N VAL A 95 -21.43 17.32 13.12
CA VAL A 95 -21.87 18.43 13.99
C VAL A 95 -21.53 19.73 13.29
N PRO A 96 -22.52 20.58 12.98
CA PRO A 96 -22.31 21.88 12.35
C PRO A 96 -21.31 22.74 13.11
N GLY A 97 -20.46 23.43 12.37
CA GLY A 97 -19.42 24.30 12.94
C GLY A 97 -18.13 23.61 13.39
N ASN A 98 -18.07 22.27 13.35
CA ASN A 98 -16.83 21.56 13.61
C ASN A 98 -15.97 21.44 12.34
N THR A 99 -14.66 21.49 12.53
CA THR A 99 -13.67 21.11 11.54
C THR A 99 -13.26 19.67 11.78
N TYR A 100 -13.16 18.87 10.73
CA TYR A 100 -12.85 17.44 10.80
C TYR A 100 -11.56 17.14 10.05
N THR A 101 -10.68 16.39 10.70
CA THR A 101 -9.43 15.90 10.11
C THR A 101 -9.39 14.39 10.27
N PHE A 102 -9.15 13.68 9.18
CA PHE A 102 -9.10 12.23 9.15
C PHE A 102 -7.74 11.72 8.68
N GLY A 103 -7.39 10.54 9.17
CA GLY A 103 -6.31 9.71 8.69
C GLY A 103 -6.73 8.25 8.71
N ALA A 104 -6.18 7.43 7.83
CA ALA A 104 -6.52 6.02 7.81
C ALA A 104 -5.30 5.15 7.45
N ILE A 105 -5.26 3.96 8.02
CA ILE A 105 -4.28 2.91 7.74
C ILE A 105 -5.02 1.66 7.25
N ALA A 106 -4.48 1.02 6.25
CA ALA A 106 -4.99 -0.26 5.76
C ALA A 106 -3.87 -1.29 5.56
N PRO A 107 -4.20 -2.58 5.70
CA PRO A 107 -5.47 -3.14 6.16
C PRO A 107 -5.70 -2.86 7.65
N HIS A 108 -6.96 -3.00 8.13
CA HIS A 108 -7.27 -2.79 9.54
C HIS A 108 -6.44 -3.66 10.50
N SER A 109 -5.98 -4.82 10.07
CA SER A 109 -5.15 -5.72 10.89
C SER A 109 -3.89 -5.07 11.44
N VAL A 110 -3.37 -4.01 10.83
CA VAL A 110 -2.19 -3.28 11.33
C VAL A 110 -2.54 -2.23 12.40
N ALA A 111 -3.81 -1.96 12.66
CA ALA A 111 -4.25 -0.94 13.62
C ALA A 111 -3.73 -1.20 15.05
N ALA A 112 -3.58 -2.47 15.44
CA ALA A 112 -3.03 -2.84 16.74
C ALA A 112 -1.58 -2.36 16.96
N ASN A 113 -0.86 -2.06 15.89
CA ASN A 113 0.53 -1.60 15.91
C ASN A 113 0.65 -0.07 15.72
N VAL A 114 -0.47 0.64 15.73
CA VAL A 114 -0.50 2.10 15.62
C VAL A 114 -0.37 2.72 17.00
N SER A 115 0.42 3.77 17.10
CA SER A 115 0.66 4.52 18.33
C SER A 115 0.89 6.00 18.06
N GLY A 116 0.84 6.83 19.10
CA GLY A 116 1.14 8.25 18.99
C GLY A 116 0.18 8.99 18.05
N VAL A 117 -1.08 8.54 17.98
CA VAL A 117 -2.11 9.18 17.16
C VAL A 117 -2.44 10.54 17.73
N ALA A 118 -2.26 11.57 16.95
CA ALA A 118 -2.50 12.95 17.37
C ALA A 118 -2.90 13.85 16.18
N LEU A 119 -3.57 14.92 16.48
CA LEU A 119 -3.72 16.06 15.59
C LEU A 119 -3.05 17.26 16.29
N PRO A 120 -1.79 17.60 15.95
CA PRO A 120 -1.11 18.77 16.49
C PRO A 120 -1.89 20.06 16.23
N GLU A 121 -1.66 21.06 17.06
CA GLU A 121 -2.28 22.36 16.89
C GLU A 121 -1.93 22.95 15.50
N ASN A 122 -2.92 23.45 14.80
CA ASN A 122 -2.82 23.94 13.41
C ASN A 122 -2.44 22.89 12.35
N ALA A 123 -2.38 21.60 12.72
CA ALA A 123 -2.17 20.55 11.73
C ALA A 123 -3.44 20.27 10.92
N THR A 124 -3.24 19.95 9.64
CA THR A 124 -4.30 19.55 8.71
C THR A 124 -4.28 18.06 8.40
N LYS A 125 -3.41 17.30 9.07
CA LYS A 125 -3.26 15.86 8.92
C LYS A 125 -3.10 15.21 10.28
N VAL A 126 -3.69 14.02 10.42
CA VAL A 126 -3.48 13.17 11.59
C VAL A 126 -2.08 12.59 11.52
N GLU A 127 -1.32 12.71 12.61
CA GLU A 127 0.00 12.11 12.78
C GLU A 127 -0.12 10.79 13.54
N MET A 128 0.73 9.81 13.19
CA MET A 128 0.79 8.51 13.86
C MET A 128 2.09 7.77 13.57
N LYS A 129 2.37 6.74 14.35
CA LYS A 129 3.46 5.79 14.12
C LYS A 129 2.88 4.39 13.95
N VAL A 130 3.38 3.65 12.99
CA VAL A 130 2.98 2.26 12.71
C VAL A 130 4.21 1.37 12.82
N ALA A 131 4.26 0.54 13.86
CA ALA A 131 5.25 -0.53 13.92
C ALA A 131 4.84 -1.63 12.94
N PHE A 132 5.74 -1.97 12.03
CA PHE A 132 5.44 -2.90 10.95
C PHE A 132 6.46 -4.02 10.90
N THR A 133 5.96 -5.25 10.74
CA THR A 133 6.75 -6.45 10.50
C THR A 133 6.43 -6.97 9.12
N ASN A 134 7.47 -7.11 8.29
CA ASN A 134 7.37 -7.71 6.97
C ASN A 134 7.69 -9.22 7.04
N THR A 135 7.04 -10.01 6.20
CA THR A 135 7.28 -11.45 6.05
C THR A 135 7.32 -11.82 4.58
N ASP A 136 7.92 -12.96 4.25
CA ASP A 136 7.93 -13.47 2.86
C ASP A 136 6.62 -14.16 2.48
N ALA A 137 6.02 -14.90 3.41
CA ALA A 137 4.83 -15.72 3.15
C ALA A 137 3.54 -14.89 3.05
N ASP A 138 3.37 -13.96 3.99
CA ASP A 138 2.17 -13.12 4.08
C ASP A 138 2.56 -11.67 3.86
N GLN A 139 2.68 -11.29 2.60
CA GLN A 139 3.02 -9.92 2.21
C GLN A 139 1.83 -8.99 2.46
N VAL A 140 1.96 -8.13 3.44
CA VAL A 140 0.94 -7.11 3.76
C VAL A 140 1.30 -5.82 3.07
N ASP A 141 0.43 -5.33 2.20
CA ASP A 141 0.57 -4.02 1.60
C ASP A 141 0.09 -2.94 2.57
N LEU A 142 1.04 -2.25 3.19
CA LEU A 142 0.75 -1.17 4.13
C LEU A 142 0.36 0.10 3.38
N LEU A 143 -0.86 0.57 3.63
CA LEU A 143 -1.45 1.71 2.94
C LEU A 143 -1.82 2.81 3.94
N HIS A 144 -1.72 4.07 3.50
CA HIS A 144 -2.10 5.23 4.29
C HIS A 144 -2.94 6.21 3.45
N ALA A 145 -3.98 6.77 4.07
CA ALA A 145 -4.78 7.86 3.50
C ALA A 145 -4.86 9.05 4.46
N ALA A 146 -4.72 10.25 3.90
CA ALA A 146 -4.89 11.51 4.61
C ALA A 146 -5.76 12.45 3.74
N PRO A 147 -7.09 12.32 3.81
CA PRO A 147 -7.99 13.19 3.06
C PRO A 147 -7.85 14.64 3.51
N ALA A 148 -8.24 15.55 2.64
CA ALA A 148 -8.26 16.96 2.96
C ALA A 148 -9.14 17.23 4.19
N GLN A 149 -8.74 18.19 5.00
CA GLN A 149 -9.52 18.64 6.14
C GLN A 149 -10.87 19.18 5.68
N ILE A 150 -11.93 18.81 6.39
CA ILE A 150 -13.29 19.25 6.12
C ILE A 150 -13.64 20.34 7.12
N ALA A 151 -13.66 21.58 6.64
CA ALA A 151 -14.05 22.73 7.47
C ALA A 151 -15.56 22.89 7.50
N GLY A 152 -16.10 22.98 8.71
CA GLY A 152 -17.51 23.30 8.92
C GLY A 152 -17.76 24.80 8.83
N THR A 153 -18.09 25.29 7.63
CA THR A 153 -18.52 26.69 7.48
C THR A 153 -20.05 26.74 7.43
N GLY A 154 -20.68 27.08 8.56
CA GLY A 154 -22.10 27.37 8.63
C GLY A 154 -23.02 26.16 8.81
N VAL A 155 -24.31 26.43 9.04
CA VAL A 155 -25.37 25.45 9.37
C VAL A 155 -25.80 24.59 8.17
N THR A 156 -25.32 24.89 6.99
CA THR A 156 -25.83 24.29 5.75
C THR A 156 -24.74 23.62 4.92
N ALA A 157 -24.94 22.36 4.67
CA ALA A 157 -24.64 21.65 3.41
C ALA A 157 -23.25 21.06 3.17
N THR A 158 -22.17 21.37 3.86
CA THR A 158 -20.86 20.82 3.53
C THR A 158 -20.67 19.34 3.91
N TYR A 159 -21.53 18.82 4.76
CA TYR A 159 -21.50 17.43 5.26
C TYR A 159 -22.34 16.46 4.43
N THR A 160 -22.63 16.78 3.19
CA THR A 160 -23.48 15.92 2.33
C THR A 160 -22.72 14.83 1.62
N THR A 161 -21.42 15.00 1.46
CA THR A 161 -20.56 14.03 0.75
C THR A 161 -19.81 13.14 1.74
N PRO A 162 -19.70 11.84 1.42
CA PRO A 162 -18.83 10.96 2.18
C PRO A 162 -17.37 11.43 2.17
N VAL A 163 -16.62 11.11 3.21
CA VAL A 163 -15.16 11.35 3.25
C VAL A 163 -14.49 10.47 2.20
N SER A 164 -13.83 11.07 1.22
CA SER A 164 -13.11 10.35 0.17
C SER A 164 -11.75 9.90 0.67
N MET A 165 -11.49 8.58 0.66
CA MET A 165 -10.26 7.97 1.13
C MET A 165 -9.42 7.49 -0.05
N THR A 166 -8.34 8.21 -0.36
CA THR A 166 -7.34 7.78 -1.34
C THR A 166 -6.12 7.24 -0.61
N PHE A 167 -5.89 5.94 -0.74
CA PHE A 167 -4.78 5.25 -0.11
C PHE A 167 -3.55 5.23 -0.99
N ASN A 168 -2.40 5.44 -0.37
CA ASN A 168 -1.09 5.38 -1.01
C ASN A 168 -0.24 4.28 -0.36
N HIS A 169 0.51 3.56 -1.18
CA HIS A 169 1.45 2.52 -0.74
C HIS A 169 2.57 3.11 0.12
N GLN A 170 2.92 2.43 1.19
CA GLN A 170 3.95 2.86 2.12
C GLN A 170 5.21 1.99 2.05
N LEU A 171 5.19 0.92 1.28
CA LEU A 171 6.31 0.02 1.01
C LEU A 171 6.89 0.27 -0.38
N SER A 172 8.09 -0.26 -0.64
CA SER A 172 8.64 -0.41 -1.98
C SER A 172 8.27 -1.78 -2.53
N LYS A 173 8.02 -1.86 -3.83
CA LYS A 173 7.80 -3.11 -4.55
C LYS A 173 9.01 -3.43 -5.43
N VAL A 174 9.45 -4.69 -5.45
CA VAL A 174 10.65 -5.14 -6.17
C VAL A 174 10.33 -6.36 -7.01
N LYS A 175 10.89 -6.40 -8.21
CA LYS A 175 10.93 -7.55 -9.10
C LYS A 175 12.29 -7.66 -9.80
N PHE A 176 12.55 -8.81 -10.42
CA PHE A 176 13.79 -9.09 -11.14
C PHE A 176 13.52 -9.51 -12.57
N SER A 177 14.40 -9.06 -13.47
CA SER A 177 14.45 -9.45 -14.87
C SER A 177 15.82 -9.98 -15.23
N PHE A 178 15.88 -11.01 -16.08
CA PHE A 178 17.13 -11.59 -16.54
C PHE A 178 17.15 -11.66 -18.06
N ALA A 179 18.22 -11.11 -18.65
CA ALA A 179 18.46 -11.17 -20.08
C ALA A 179 19.55 -12.20 -20.41
N ASN A 180 19.31 -13.05 -21.38
CA ASN A 180 20.32 -13.96 -21.89
C ASN A 180 21.17 -13.30 -22.97
N ALA A 181 22.43 -13.03 -22.67
CA ALA A 181 23.45 -12.52 -23.58
C ALA A 181 24.62 -13.51 -23.73
N VAL A 182 24.39 -14.80 -23.54
CA VAL A 182 25.42 -15.85 -23.62
C VAL A 182 25.88 -16.07 -25.05
N GLY A 183 24.96 -16.03 -26.00
CA GLY A 183 25.21 -16.24 -27.41
C GLY A 183 24.22 -17.18 -28.08
N VAL A 184 24.31 -17.32 -29.39
CA VAL A 184 23.47 -18.21 -30.20
C VAL A 184 23.66 -19.65 -29.71
N ASP A 185 22.63 -20.45 -29.75
CA ASP A 185 22.56 -21.85 -29.30
C ASP A 185 22.54 -22.07 -27.78
N TYR A 186 22.65 -21.01 -26.98
CA TYR A 186 22.61 -21.14 -25.51
C TYR A 186 21.28 -20.65 -24.92
N ASN A 187 20.79 -21.41 -23.95
CA ASN A 187 19.66 -21.04 -23.12
C ASN A 187 20.11 -20.95 -21.66
N VAL A 188 19.48 -20.06 -20.90
CA VAL A 188 19.72 -19.94 -19.46
C VAL A 188 18.40 -20.13 -18.73
N LYS A 189 18.41 -20.91 -17.65
CA LYS A 189 17.30 -20.95 -16.67
C LYS A 189 17.78 -20.31 -15.38
N VAL A 190 16.93 -19.46 -14.79
CA VAL A 190 17.23 -18.81 -13.52
C VAL A 190 16.27 -19.31 -12.46
N LYS A 191 16.81 -19.78 -11.34
CA LYS A 191 16.08 -20.40 -10.24
C LYS A 191 16.41 -19.74 -8.90
N ASN A 192 15.48 -19.90 -7.96
CA ASN A 192 15.69 -19.55 -6.55
C ASN A 192 16.17 -18.11 -6.33
N VAL A 193 15.59 -17.18 -7.05
CA VAL A 193 15.92 -15.75 -6.89
C VAL A 193 15.46 -15.29 -5.52
N LYS A 194 16.38 -14.71 -4.72
CA LYS A 194 16.10 -14.26 -3.35
C LYS A 194 16.85 -12.98 -3.04
N ILE A 195 16.25 -12.11 -2.23
CA ILE A 195 16.97 -11.13 -1.40
C ILE A 195 17.14 -11.79 -0.03
N THR A 196 18.36 -11.82 0.52
CA THR A 196 18.66 -12.57 1.76
C THR A 196 18.77 -11.71 2.99
N ASP A 197 18.72 -10.40 2.85
CA ASP A 197 19.01 -9.43 3.90
C ASP A 197 18.08 -8.21 3.85
N ALA A 198 16.80 -8.42 3.56
CA ALA A 198 15.79 -7.38 3.68
C ALA A 198 15.47 -7.06 5.14
N PHE A 199 14.96 -5.85 5.40
CA PHE A 199 14.50 -5.49 6.73
C PHE A 199 13.19 -6.20 7.04
N LYS A 200 13.18 -6.85 8.21
CA LYS A 200 12.00 -7.49 8.75
C LYS A 200 11.10 -6.51 9.49
N GLU A 201 11.68 -5.56 10.19
CA GLU A 201 10.95 -4.64 11.06
C GLU A 201 11.31 -3.19 10.78
N GLY A 202 10.35 -2.30 11.01
CA GLY A 202 10.53 -0.87 10.92
C GLY A 202 9.32 -0.11 11.48
N THR A 203 9.48 1.20 11.62
CA THR A 203 8.41 2.10 12.04
C THR A 203 8.13 3.11 10.94
N LEU A 204 6.91 3.10 10.41
CA LEU A 204 6.41 4.18 9.58
C LEU A 204 5.98 5.33 10.48
N THR A 205 6.54 6.51 10.27
CA THR A 205 6.08 7.76 10.89
C THR A 205 5.28 8.53 9.85
N VAL A 206 4.01 8.73 10.15
CA VAL A 206 3.09 9.59 9.39
C VAL A 206 3.13 10.96 10.04
N ALA A 207 3.55 11.98 9.31
CA ALA A 207 3.64 13.35 9.80
C ALA A 207 3.19 14.36 8.73
N ALA A 208 2.92 15.59 9.15
CA ALA A 208 2.51 16.66 8.24
C ALA A 208 3.54 16.91 7.14
N ALA A 209 4.84 16.79 7.45
CA ALA A 209 5.95 16.97 6.52
C ALA A 209 6.10 15.84 5.49
N GLY A 210 5.43 14.71 5.71
CA GLY A 210 5.51 13.51 4.87
C GLY A 210 5.76 12.26 5.68
N ASN A 211 5.54 11.12 5.05
CA ASN A 211 5.72 9.82 5.67
C ASN A 211 7.17 9.36 5.53
N THR A 212 7.73 8.82 6.60
CA THR A 212 9.11 8.33 6.63
C THR A 212 9.24 7.00 7.36
N TRP A 213 10.18 6.18 6.92
CA TRP A 213 10.56 4.96 7.62
C TRP A 213 11.75 5.19 8.54
N GLY A 214 11.72 4.59 9.73
CA GLY A 214 12.81 4.61 10.70
C GLY A 214 12.78 3.38 11.58
N ASN A 215 13.71 3.31 12.54
CA ASN A 215 13.86 2.17 13.46
C ASN A 215 13.87 0.81 12.74
N GLN A 216 14.52 0.77 11.57
CA GLN A 216 14.68 -0.44 10.80
C GLN A 216 15.70 -1.33 11.49
N THR A 217 15.20 -2.42 12.04
CA THR A 217 16.00 -3.42 12.75
C THR A 217 15.85 -4.77 12.08
N ASP A 218 16.68 -5.71 12.43
CA ASP A 218 16.61 -7.08 11.93
C ASP A 218 16.64 -7.17 10.39
N LYS A 219 17.85 -7.05 9.84
CA LYS A 219 18.12 -7.20 8.40
C LYS A 219 18.36 -8.68 8.04
N THR A 220 17.45 -9.56 8.44
CA THR A 220 17.56 -11.02 8.25
C THR A 220 16.40 -11.61 7.43
N LEU A 221 15.47 -10.77 6.94
CA LEU A 221 14.35 -11.27 6.16
C LEU A 221 14.83 -11.75 4.79
N GLU A 222 14.57 -13.02 4.50
CA GLU A 222 14.70 -13.58 3.16
C GLU A 222 13.40 -13.38 2.38
N LEU A 223 13.48 -12.72 1.23
CA LEU A 223 12.38 -12.55 0.29
C LEU A 223 12.61 -13.46 -0.91
N ASN A 224 11.70 -14.41 -1.14
CA ASN A 224 11.81 -15.42 -2.16
C ASN A 224 10.97 -15.07 -3.39
N PHE A 225 11.63 -14.74 -4.49
CA PHE A 225 11.02 -14.45 -5.79
C PHE A 225 10.79 -15.73 -6.63
N GLY A 226 11.32 -16.87 -6.18
CA GLY A 226 11.16 -18.15 -6.85
C GLY A 226 11.98 -18.32 -8.13
N ASN A 227 11.42 -19.09 -9.05
CA ASN A 227 12.00 -19.33 -10.35
C ASN A 227 11.56 -18.26 -11.36
N VAL A 228 12.42 -17.96 -12.33
CA VAL A 228 12.04 -17.09 -13.47
C VAL A 228 11.26 -17.96 -14.46
N VAL A 229 10.01 -17.59 -14.73
CA VAL A 229 9.06 -18.37 -15.51
C VAL A 229 8.42 -17.54 -16.63
N ALA A 230 8.07 -18.16 -17.73
CA ALA A 230 7.46 -17.48 -18.87
C ALA A 230 5.97 -17.13 -18.63
N ASN A 231 5.33 -17.75 -17.66
CA ASN A 231 3.94 -17.46 -17.29
C ASN A 231 3.67 -17.83 -15.82
N ALA A 232 2.67 -17.20 -15.21
CA ALA A 232 2.32 -17.36 -13.80
C ALA A 232 1.93 -18.78 -13.38
N SER A 233 1.51 -19.63 -14.33
CA SER A 233 1.10 -21.02 -14.04
C SER A 233 2.28 -21.98 -13.98
N SER A 234 3.47 -21.57 -14.40
CA SER A 234 4.67 -22.40 -14.40
C SER A 234 5.35 -22.37 -13.05
N THR A 235 5.66 -23.54 -12.52
CA THR A 235 6.50 -23.68 -11.31
C THR A 235 7.97 -23.95 -11.65
N GLU A 236 8.23 -24.49 -12.83
CA GLU A 236 9.57 -24.78 -13.32
C GLU A 236 10.18 -23.59 -14.06
N ALA A 237 11.46 -23.35 -13.82
CA ALA A 237 12.18 -22.26 -14.48
C ALA A 237 12.14 -22.37 -16.00
N SER A 238 11.74 -21.31 -16.67
CA SER A 238 11.66 -21.26 -18.14
C SER A 238 13.03 -20.99 -18.74
N ALA A 239 13.26 -21.55 -19.93
CA ALA A 239 14.44 -21.24 -20.71
C ALA A 239 14.38 -19.81 -21.26
N ILE A 240 15.38 -18.99 -20.95
CA ILE A 240 15.59 -17.67 -21.53
C ILE A 240 16.43 -17.86 -22.78
N ALA A 241 15.82 -17.71 -23.97
CA ALA A 241 16.52 -17.80 -25.24
C ALA A 241 17.53 -16.67 -25.42
N ASN A 242 18.52 -16.87 -26.32
CA ASN A 242 19.48 -15.83 -26.64
C ASN A 242 18.81 -14.50 -27.02
N ALA A 243 19.33 -13.40 -26.51
CA ALA A 243 18.82 -12.04 -26.67
C ALA A 243 17.39 -11.82 -26.08
N ALA A 244 16.78 -12.81 -25.43
CA ALA A 244 15.51 -12.66 -24.73
C ALA A 244 15.71 -12.16 -23.30
N THR A 245 14.64 -11.61 -22.73
CA THR A 245 14.54 -11.24 -21.31
C THR A 245 13.28 -11.88 -20.74
N LEU A 246 13.40 -12.49 -19.57
CA LEU A 246 12.24 -12.91 -18.77
C LEU A 246 12.26 -12.22 -17.41
N GLU A 247 11.09 -11.94 -16.91
CA GLU A 247 10.86 -11.32 -15.60
C GLU A 247 10.49 -12.37 -14.56
N SER A 248 10.78 -12.12 -13.29
CA SER A 248 10.18 -12.88 -12.20
C SER A 248 8.69 -12.53 -12.10
N TYR A 249 7.84 -13.53 -12.01
CA TYR A 249 6.40 -13.30 -11.79
C TYR A 249 6.08 -12.87 -10.38
N ASN A 250 6.93 -13.25 -9.42
CA ASN A 250 6.76 -12.87 -8.03
C ASN A 250 7.40 -11.51 -7.79
N GLU A 251 6.58 -10.56 -7.42
CA GLU A 251 7.01 -9.28 -6.86
C GLU A 251 6.98 -9.37 -5.34
N LYS A 252 7.85 -8.63 -4.66
CA LYS A 252 7.90 -8.59 -3.19
C LYS A 252 7.88 -7.18 -2.67
N LEU A 253 7.21 -7.01 -1.52
CA LEU A 253 7.16 -5.77 -0.78
C LEU A 253 8.33 -5.68 0.19
N MET A 254 8.96 -4.52 0.25
CA MET A 254 10.10 -4.25 1.11
C MET A 254 9.87 -2.97 1.91
N ILE A 255 10.34 -2.96 3.16
CA ILE A 255 10.46 -1.71 3.91
C ILE A 255 11.49 -0.82 3.20
N PRO A 256 11.11 0.40 2.77
CA PRO A 256 11.99 1.31 2.05
C PRO A 256 13.23 1.68 2.86
N MET A 257 14.36 1.83 2.21
CA MET A 257 15.60 2.25 2.82
C MET A 257 16.34 3.22 1.90
N GLY A 258 17.00 4.20 2.49
CA GLY A 258 17.75 5.22 1.76
C GLY A 258 18.92 4.69 0.91
N SER A 259 19.59 5.57 0.19
CA SER A 259 20.61 5.26 -0.82
C SER A 259 21.86 4.53 -0.32
N SER A 260 22.10 4.49 0.99
CA SER A 260 23.20 3.71 1.58
C SER A 260 22.88 2.23 1.72
N ALA A 261 21.69 1.81 1.34
CA ALA A 261 21.26 0.43 1.44
C ALA A 261 22.03 -0.48 0.48
N LYS A 262 22.40 -1.62 1.00
CA LYS A 262 22.88 -2.75 0.22
C LYS A 262 21.97 -3.93 0.46
N TYR A 263 21.59 -4.60 -0.60
CA TYR A 263 20.86 -5.86 -0.54
C TYR A 263 21.62 -6.95 -1.28
N THR A 264 21.63 -8.11 -0.69
CA THR A 264 22.24 -9.30 -1.29
C THR A 264 21.19 -10.10 -2.03
N VAL A 265 21.40 -10.26 -3.34
CA VAL A 265 20.59 -11.13 -4.19
C VAL A 265 21.33 -12.44 -4.43
N THR A 266 20.67 -13.55 -4.22
CA THR A 266 21.16 -14.88 -4.57
C THR A 266 20.26 -15.51 -5.60
N PHE A 267 20.84 -16.27 -6.53
CA PHE A 267 20.10 -17.07 -7.50
C PHE A 267 20.99 -18.16 -8.11
N THR A 268 20.37 -19.12 -8.76
CA THR A 268 21.06 -20.19 -9.51
C THR A 268 20.82 -20.00 -11.00
N ALA A 269 21.88 -19.95 -11.80
CA ALA A 269 21.81 -19.96 -13.25
C ALA A 269 22.21 -21.35 -13.78
N GLU A 270 21.34 -21.96 -14.58
CA GLU A 270 21.63 -23.20 -15.32
C GLU A 270 21.89 -22.84 -16.79
N LEU A 271 23.05 -23.23 -17.29
CA LEU A 271 23.47 -22.97 -18.67
C LEU A 271 23.23 -24.22 -19.55
N TYR A 272 22.56 -24.04 -20.65
CA TYR A 272 22.25 -25.10 -21.61
C TYR A 272 22.79 -24.75 -23.00
N LYS A 273 23.19 -25.77 -23.76
CA LYS A 273 23.38 -25.69 -25.21
C LYS A 273 22.39 -26.68 -25.87
N GLY A 274 21.40 -26.10 -26.57
CA GLY A 274 20.19 -26.88 -26.91
C GLY A 274 19.54 -27.41 -25.63
N ASP A 275 19.32 -28.74 -25.55
CA ASP A 275 18.75 -29.42 -24.38
C ASP A 275 19.82 -29.98 -23.40
N VAL A 276 21.10 -29.79 -23.72
CA VAL A 276 22.22 -30.29 -22.89
C VAL A 276 22.60 -29.31 -21.82
N LEU A 277 22.44 -29.70 -20.54
CA LEU A 277 22.93 -28.94 -19.39
C LEU A 277 24.45 -28.92 -19.37
N LEU A 278 25.04 -27.73 -19.44
CA LEU A 278 26.49 -27.53 -19.39
C LEU A 278 27.00 -27.27 -17.98
N GLY A 279 26.18 -26.62 -17.14
CA GLY A 279 26.55 -26.36 -15.77
C GLY A 279 25.47 -25.66 -14.96
N ILE A 280 25.64 -25.69 -13.64
CA ILE A 280 24.80 -25.05 -12.62
C ILE A 280 25.67 -24.13 -11.81
N TYR A 281 25.32 -22.87 -11.74
CA TYR A 281 26.13 -21.81 -11.12
C TYR A 281 25.33 -21.02 -10.10
N ASN A 282 25.83 -20.96 -8.87
CA ASN A 282 25.20 -20.19 -7.81
C ASN A 282 25.83 -18.81 -7.73
N HIS A 283 25.00 -17.79 -7.72
CA HIS A 283 25.42 -16.40 -7.72
C HIS A 283 25.01 -15.70 -6.42
N ARG A 284 25.87 -14.79 -5.98
CA ARG A 284 25.61 -13.83 -4.92
C ARG A 284 26.02 -12.45 -5.41
N VAL A 285 25.06 -11.56 -5.56
CA VAL A 285 25.22 -10.23 -6.15
C VAL A 285 24.73 -9.18 -5.16
N GLU A 286 25.46 -8.08 -4.99
CA GLU A 286 25.01 -6.96 -4.18
C GLU A 286 24.32 -5.90 -5.05
N ILE A 287 23.09 -5.52 -4.70
CA ILE A 287 22.47 -4.30 -5.19
C ILE A 287 22.98 -3.15 -4.31
N LYS A 288 23.60 -2.15 -4.92
CA LYS A 288 24.22 -1.00 -4.24
C LYS A 288 23.69 0.31 -4.80
N ASN A 289 23.75 1.36 -3.98
CA ASN A 289 23.47 2.74 -4.41
C ASN A 289 22.06 2.97 -4.97
N VAL A 290 21.09 2.19 -4.53
CA VAL A 290 19.68 2.37 -4.88
C VAL A 290 18.95 2.93 -3.67
N GLU A 291 18.31 4.07 -3.84
CA GLU A 291 17.39 4.63 -2.87
C GLU A 291 16.02 4.00 -3.07
N PHE A 292 15.58 3.20 -2.10
CA PHE A 292 14.23 2.63 -2.10
C PHE A 292 13.26 3.62 -1.47
N LYS A 293 12.36 4.13 -2.27
CA LYS A 293 11.33 5.09 -1.86
C LYS A 293 10.01 4.40 -1.56
N LEU A 294 9.30 4.89 -0.55
CA LEU A 294 7.94 4.40 -0.27
C LEU A 294 7.02 4.70 -1.47
N GLY A 295 6.17 3.72 -1.81
CA GLY A 295 5.25 3.82 -2.93
C GLY A 295 5.88 3.72 -4.32
N TYR A 296 7.10 3.18 -4.42
CA TYR A 296 7.77 2.97 -5.72
C TYR A 296 8.00 1.50 -6.02
N CYS A 297 7.87 1.17 -7.32
CA CYS A 297 8.23 -0.15 -7.87
C CYS A 297 9.60 -0.09 -8.52
N TYR A 298 10.40 -1.14 -8.30
CA TYR A 298 11.75 -1.29 -8.82
C TYR A 298 11.86 -2.58 -9.62
N ASP A 299 12.26 -2.47 -10.88
CA ASP A 299 12.62 -3.61 -11.72
C ASP A 299 14.15 -3.68 -11.88
N PHE A 300 14.76 -4.73 -11.36
CA PHE A 300 16.19 -4.99 -11.42
C PHE A 300 16.50 -5.98 -12.52
N LYS A 301 17.28 -5.55 -13.53
CA LYS A 301 17.66 -6.37 -14.66
C LYS A 301 19.12 -6.78 -14.59
N ALA A 302 19.39 -8.09 -14.72
CA ALA A 302 20.73 -8.63 -14.91
C ALA A 302 20.91 -9.13 -16.33
N SER A 303 22.05 -8.84 -16.95
CA SER A 303 22.48 -9.41 -18.23
C SER A 303 23.42 -10.58 -17.97
N LEU A 304 23.02 -11.77 -18.41
CA LEU A 304 23.74 -13.01 -18.22
C LEU A 304 24.58 -13.33 -19.48
N THR A 305 25.90 -13.30 -19.32
CA THR A 305 26.86 -13.68 -20.37
C THR A 305 27.52 -15.00 -19.98
N HIS A 306 28.14 -15.70 -20.94
CA HIS A 306 28.86 -16.94 -20.64
C HIS A 306 29.92 -16.72 -19.55
N LYS A 307 30.65 -15.62 -19.64
CA LYS A 307 31.76 -15.32 -18.71
C LYS A 307 31.29 -15.04 -17.30
N ASN A 308 30.23 -14.22 -17.12
CA ASN A 308 29.77 -13.87 -15.79
C ASN A 308 28.98 -15.00 -15.12
N ILE A 309 28.28 -15.87 -15.89
CA ILE A 309 27.64 -17.07 -15.35
C ILE A 309 28.67 -18.04 -14.83
N THR A 310 29.70 -18.35 -15.63
CA THR A 310 30.72 -19.36 -15.29
C THR A 310 31.76 -18.87 -14.30
N GLY A 311 31.78 -17.55 -14.00
CA GLY A 311 32.81 -16.93 -13.16
C GLY A 311 34.19 -16.90 -13.80
N SER A 312 34.28 -17.11 -15.12
CA SER A 312 35.56 -17.08 -15.85
C SER A 312 36.13 -15.69 -16.08
N ASP A 313 35.40 -14.66 -15.75
CA ASP A 313 35.81 -13.26 -15.85
C ASP A 313 35.43 -12.49 -14.57
N GLU A 314 36.39 -12.40 -13.66
CA GLU A 314 36.23 -11.65 -12.39
C GLU A 314 36.11 -10.14 -12.60
N LEU A 315 36.48 -9.63 -13.78
CA LEU A 315 36.41 -8.21 -14.14
C LEU A 315 35.01 -7.81 -14.62
N ASN A 316 34.16 -8.78 -14.95
CA ASN A 316 32.78 -8.54 -15.40
C ASN A 316 31.79 -9.34 -14.56
N PRO A 317 31.60 -8.98 -13.29
CA PRO A 317 30.62 -9.64 -12.42
C PRO A 317 29.19 -9.44 -12.95
N ILE A 318 28.28 -10.28 -12.50
CA ILE A 318 26.85 -10.02 -12.73
C ILE A 318 26.46 -8.80 -11.92
N GLU A 319 25.88 -7.81 -12.58
CA GLU A 319 25.36 -6.59 -11.97
C GLU A 319 23.88 -6.42 -12.28
N PHE A 320 23.14 -5.93 -11.30
CA PHE A 320 21.75 -5.53 -11.48
C PHE A 320 21.67 -4.04 -11.77
N ALA A 321 21.18 -3.71 -12.96
CA ALA A 321 20.78 -2.36 -13.31
C ALA A 321 19.32 -2.15 -12.94
N VAL A 322 18.97 -0.99 -12.40
CA VAL A 322 17.57 -0.58 -12.25
C VAL A 322 17.09 -0.13 -13.63
N THR A 323 16.24 -0.91 -14.25
CA THR A 323 15.72 -0.60 -15.59
C THR A 323 14.44 0.20 -15.57
N LYS A 324 13.67 0.10 -14.47
CA LYS A 324 12.41 0.80 -14.30
C LYS A 324 12.21 1.18 -12.85
N VAL A 325 11.87 2.46 -12.62
CA VAL A 325 11.43 2.97 -11.33
C VAL A 325 10.13 3.70 -11.58
N GLU A 326 9.05 3.19 -11.00
CA GLU A 326 7.70 3.75 -11.19
C GLU A 326 7.13 4.21 -9.86
N ASP A 327 6.48 5.37 -9.87
CA ASP A 327 5.69 5.82 -8.73
C ASP A 327 4.40 5.00 -8.66
N TRP A 328 4.35 4.08 -7.74
CA TRP A 328 3.21 3.18 -7.54
C TRP A 328 1.94 3.90 -7.05
N ASN A 329 2.09 5.13 -6.55
CA ASN A 329 0.98 5.96 -6.06
C ASN A 329 0.42 6.92 -7.11
N LYS A 330 0.98 6.99 -8.32
CA LYS A 330 0.48 7.87 -9.40
C LYS A 330 -0.13 7.05 -10.51
N ALA A 331 -1.35 7.40 -10.90
CA ALA A 331 -1.92 6.94 -12.16
C ALA A 331 -1.04 7.45 -13.32
N ASP A 332 -0.83 6.60 -14.33
CA ASP A 332 0.00 6.88 -15.50
C ASP A 332 -0.06 8.34 -15.96
N VAL A 333 0.98 9.09 -15.63
CA VAL A 333 1.44 10.19 -16.45
C VAL A 333 2.83 9.76 -16.88
N ASP A 334 2.92 9.41 -18.15
CA ASP A 334 4.10 9.02 -18.88
C ASP A 334 5.26 10.01 -18.60
N LYS A 335 6.02 9.75 -17.56
CA LYS A 335 7.26 10.46 -17.25
C LYS A 335 8.26 9.42 -16.80
N GLY A 336 8.97 8.91 -17.79
CA GLY A 336 10.24 8.22 -17.53
C GLY A 336 11.07 9.10 -16.59
N LEU A 337 11.17 8.68 -15.33
CA LEU A 337 12.16 9.25 -14.44
C LEU A 337 13.51 8.89 -15.04
N ASN A 338 14.21 9.89 -15.57
CA ASN A 338 15.63 9.78 -15.87
C ASN A 338 16.33 9.43 -14.57
N VAL A 339 16.59 8.15 -14.37
CA VAL A 339 17.57 7.72 -13.37
C VAL A 339 18.89 8.29 -13.86
N PRO A 340 19.57 9.14 -13.07
CA PRO A 340 20.91 9.55 -13.45
C PRO A 340 21.77 8.29 -13.50
N THR A 341 22.14 7.85 -14.67
CA THR A 341 23.23 6.91 -14.85
C THR A 341 24.50 7.65 -14.45
N THR A 342 24.88 7.61 -13.17
CA THR A 342 26.24 7.89 -12.79
C THR A 342 27.07 6.71 -13.27
N GLN A 343 27.46 6.75 -14.52
CA GLN A 343 28.61 6.07 -15.00
C GLN A 343 29.83 6.74 -14.32
N SER A 344 30.29 6.20 -13.23
CA SER A 344 31.64 6.49 -12.76
C SER A 344 32.56 5.59 -13.56
N GLY A 345 33.08 6.14 -14.62
CA GLY A 345 34.26 5.58 -15.29
C GLY A 345 35.47 5.72 -14.38
N ILE A 346 36.37 4.80 -14.60
CA ILE A 346 37.74 4.57 -14.17
C ILE A 346 37.86 3.71 -12.94
#